data_62b238d25c115d5338bffa2ae69fac4e
#
_entry.id   62b238d25c115d5338bffa2ae69fac4e
#
_cell.length_a   1.000
_cell.length_b   1.000
_cell.length_c   1.000
_cell.angle_alpha   90.00
_cell.angle_beta   90.00
_cell.angle_gamma   90.00
#
_symmetry.space_group_name_H-M   'P 1'
#
loop_
_entity.id
_entity.type
_entity.pdbx_description
1 polymer ?
#
loop_
_entity_poly.entity_id
_entity_poly.type
_entity_poly.pdbx_seq_one_letter_code
_entity_poly.pdbx_strand_id
1 'polypeptide(L)'
;FMHDMGLSNSVGTDAYGDCTKKQSECFKFSTGINKRDLHEVNDEVMAKIVFYLSSLSPPKRRNVSEKDVLLGKKIFYESKCTSCHTPKYVTSKNAKHDFLKYQLIWPYTDLLLHDMGDELADKDINGNITNKEWKTPPLWGLGYAKEVNSRATFLHDGRAKTILEAVMWHSGEAKESL
;
A
#
# COMPACT_ATOMS: atom_id res chain seq x y z
N PHE A 1 5.94 -2.21 -10.15
CA PHE A 1 6.11 -1.90 -11.58
C PHE A 1 5.37 -2.89 -12.45
N MET A 2 5.60 -4.21 -12.30
CA MET A 2 4.98 -5.20 -13.18
C MET A 2 3.45 -5.19 -13.06
N HIS A 3 2.91 -5.35 -11.86
CA HIS A 3 1.45 -5.46 -11.65
C HIS A 3 0.68 -4.15 -11.85
N ASP A 4 1.27 -3.00 -11.51
CA ASP A 4 0.57 -1.70 -11.67
C ASP A 4 0.77 -1.08 -13.05
N MET A 5 1.99 -1.17 -13.59
CA MET A 5 2.40 -0.47 -14.80
C MET A 5 2.63 -1.41 -15.98
N GLY A 6 2.62 -2.72 -15.74
CA GLY A 6 2.90 -3.74 -16.76
C GLY A 6 4.35 -3.76 -17.25
N LEU A 7 5.30 -3.18 -16.50
CA LEU A 7 6.70 -3.09 -16.93
C LEU A 7 7.51 -4.29 -16.42
N SER A 8 8.05 -5.07 -17.32
CA SER A 8 8.91 -6.22 -17.00
C SER A 8 10.26 -5.80 -16.40
N ASN A 9 10.74 -6.63 -15.47
CA ASN A 9 12.03 -6.48 -14.78
C ASN A 9 12.58 -7.86 -14.39
N SER A 10 13.74 -7.94 -13.77
CA SER A 10 14.37 -9.22 -13.39
C SER A 10 13.57 -10.05 -12.37
N VAL A 11 12.65 -9.44 -11.61
CA VAL A 11 11.79 -10.14 -10.65
C VAL A 11 10.48 -10.57 -11.32
N GLY A 12 9.90 -9.72 -12.17
CA GLY A 12 8.70 -9.98 -12.96
C GLY A 12 9.04 -9.92 -14.44
N THR A 13 9.33 -11.09 -15.04
CA THR A 13 9.95 -11.20 -16.36
C THR A 13 8.98 -11.17 -17.54
N ASP A 14 7.67 -11.25 -17.29
CA ASP A 14 6.68 -11.27 -18.36
C ASP A 14 6.56 -9.88 -19.00
N ALA A 15 6.87 -9.82 -20.29
CA ALA A 15 6.81 -8.59 -21.08
C ALA A 15 5.38 -8.06 -21.31
N TYR A 16 4.38 -8.91 -21.10
CA TYR A 16 2.97 -8.56 -21.22
C TYR A 16 2.27 -8.43 -19.85
N GLY A 17 3.03 -8.47 -18.76
CA GLY A 17 2.51 -8.31 -17.41
C GLY A 17 1.43 -9.35 -17.07
N ASP A 18 0.30 -8.89 -16.57
CA ASP A 18 -0.82 -9.74 -16.14
C ASP A 18 -1.80 -10.09 -17.27
N CYS A 19 -1.42 -9.91 -18.54
CA CYS A 19 -2.26 -10.28 -19.68
C CYS A 19 -2.56 -11.78 -19.69
N THR A 20 -3.83 -12.13 -19.71
CA THR A 20 -4.27 -13.53 -19.79
C THR A 20 -4.45 -13.99 -21.24
N LYS A 21 -4.41 -15.29 -21.49
CA LYS A 21 -4.66 -15.87 -22.83
C LYS A 21 -5.98 -15.47 -23.45
N LYS A 22 -6.97 -15.07 -22.65
CA LYS A 22 -8.27 -14.58 -23.13
C LYS A 22 -8.21 -13.15 -23.68
N GLN A 23 -7.17 -12.41 -23.33
CA GLN A 23 -6.94 -11.04 -23.76
C GLN A 23 -5.98 -11.01 -24.96
N SER A 24 -6.36 -11.68 -26.06
CA SER A 24 -5.50 -11.84 -27.25
C SER A 24 -4.99 -10.53 -27.84
N GLU A 25 -5.74 -9.44 -27.70
CA GLU A 25 -5.34 -8.11 -28.19
C GLU A 25 -4.11 -7.59 -27.42
N CYS A 26 -3.97 -7.93 -26.14
CA CYS A 26 -2.84 -7.55 -25.32
C CYS A 26 -1.50 -8.01 -25.92
N PHE A 27 -1.46 -9.21 -26.50
CA PHE A 27 -0.26 -9.80 -27.10
C PHE A 27 0.08 -9.27 -28.50
N LYS A 28 -0.77 -8.41 -29.07
CA LYS A 28 -0.53 -7.81 -30.39
C LYS A 28 0.34 -6.55 -30.33
N PHE A 29 0.47 -5.95 -29.13
CA PHE A 29 1.28 -4.75 -28.95
C PHE A 29 2.75 -5.10 -28.80
N SER A 30 3.62 -4.23 -29.33
CA SER A 30 5.07 -4.35 -29.10
C SER A 30 5.40 -4.06 -27.64
N THR A 31 6.30 -4.85 -27.08
CA THR A 31 6.87 -4.58 -25.76
C THR A 31 7.96 -3.50 -25.84
N GLY A 32 8.28 -2.86 -24.72
CA GLY A 32 9.40 -1.91 -24.63
C GLY A 32 10.77 -2.57 -24.59
N ILE A 33 10.83 -3.91 -24.66
CA ILE A 33 12.09 -4.68 -24.60
C ILE A 33 12.87 -4.45 -25.89
N ASN A 34 14.11 -4.01 -25.76
CA ASN A 34 15.04 -3.88 -26.89
C ASN A 34 16.01 -5.07 -26.95
N LYS A 35 16.82 -5.13 -28.02
CA LYS A 35 17.78 -6.24 -28.23
C LYS A 35 18.89 -6.32 -27.18
N ARG A 36 19.11 -5.26 -26.42
CA ARG A 36 20.19 -5.16 -25.42
C ARG A 36 19.73 -5.57 -24.05
N ASP A 37 18.50 -5.17 -23.69
CA ASP A 37 17.94 -5.37 -22.35
C ASP A 37 16.90 -6.49 -22.41
N LEU A 38 17.02 -7.47 -21.51
CA LEU A 38 16.08 -8.59 -21.39
C LEU A 38 14.71 -8.17 -20.82
N HIS A 39 14.66 -6.97 -20.23
CA HIS A 39 13.49 -6.41 -19.56
C HIS A 39 13.33 -4.93 -19.92
N GLU A 40 12.11 -4.40 -19.77
CA GLU A 40 11.83 -2.99 -20.02
C GLU A 40 12.50 -2.08 -18.98
N VAL A 41 12.59 -2.54 -17.74
CA VAL A 41 13.34 -1.87 -16.66
C VAL A 41 14.53 -2.74 -16.28
N ASN A 42 15.73 -2.32 -16.63
CA ASN A 42 16.93 -3.05 -16.27
C ASN A 42 17.30 -2.89 -14.78
N ASP A 43 18.16 -3.78 -14.27
CA ASP A 43 18.51 -3.84 -12.86
C ASP A 43 19.20 -2.57 -12.33
N GLU A 44 19.97 -1.88 -13.17
CA GLU A 44 20.63 -0.64 -12.77
C GLU A 44 19.60 0.47 -12.50
N VAL A 45 18.63 0.63 -13.38
CA VAL A 45 17.53 1.60 -13.22
C VAL A 45 16.67 1.21 -12.03
N MET A 46 16.33 -0.09 -11.90
CA MET A 46 15.55 -0.59 -10.77
C MET A 46 16.26 -0.30 -9.45
N ALA A 47 17.56 -0.56 -9.34
CA ALA A 47 18.35 -0.29 -8.14
C ALA A 47 18.33 1.19 -7.74
N LYS A 48 18.40 2.11 -8.73
CA LYS A 48 18.33 3.56 -8.50
C LYS A 48 16.95 3.98 -8.00
N ILE A 49 15.87 3.43 -8.58
CA ILE A 49 14.49 3.69 -8.16
C ILE A 49 14.28 3.21 -6.72
N VAL A 50 14.69 1.98 -6.40
CA VAL A 50 14.60 1.42 -5.04
C VAL A 50 15.40 2.25 -4.05
N PHE A 51 16.62 2.69 -4.42
CA PHE A 51 17.42 3.56 -3.58
C PHE A 51 16.71 4.89 -3.31
N TYR A 52 16.20 5.55 -4.36
CA TYR A 52 15.47 6.81 -4.23
C TYR A 52 14.25 6.66 -3.31
N LEU A 53 13.39 5.67 -3.56
CA LEU A 53 12.20 5.42 -2.73
C LEU A 53 12.56 5.12 -1.28
N SER A 54 13.65 4.35 -1.05
CA SER A 54 14.13 4.05 0.30
C SER A 54 14.71 5.27 1.03
N SER A 55 15.10 6.30 0.29
CA SER A 55 15.66 7.54 0.85
C SER A 55 14.60 8.59 1.18
N LEU A 56 13.34 8.37 0.76
CA LEU A 56 12.25 9.29 1.07
C LEU A 56 11.86 9.20 2.54
N SER A 57 11.81 10.35 3.19
CA SER A 57 11.33 10.43 4.57
C SER A 57 9.81 10.35 4.63
N PRO A 58 9.23 9.63 5.60
CA PRO A 58 7.80 9.74 5.86
C PRO A 58 7.45 11.17 6.28
N PRO A 59 6.21 11.62 5.99
CA PRO A 59 5.76 12.95 6.37
C PRO A 59 5.84 13.17 7.88
N LYS A 60 6.22 14.39 8.28
CA LYS A 60 6.27 14.77 9.68
C LYS A 60 4.88 14.70 10.31
N ARG A 61 4.79 14.12 11.50
CA ARG A 61 3.54 14.12 12.28
C ARG A 61 3.13 15.54 12.65
N ARG A 62 1.84 15.83 12.49
CA ARG A 62 1.24 17.15 12.80
C ARG A 62 0.64 17.13 14.20
N ASN A 63 0.68 18.30 14.85
CA ASN A 63 -0.14 18.64 16.02
C ASN A 63 -0.10 17.61 17.17
N VAL A 64 1.05 16.93 17.36
CA VAL A 64 1.17 15.76 18.25
C VAL A 64 0.84 16.03 19.72
N SER A 65 0.83 17.29 20.13
CA SER A 65 0.51 17.73 21.52
C SER A 65 -0.91 18.30 21.67
N GLU A 66 -1.68 18.41 20.57
CA GLU A 66 -3.03 18.95 20.66
C GLU A 66 -3.98 17.95 21.33
N LYS A 67 -4.93 18.50 22.11
CA LYS A 67 -5.87 17.69 22.91
C LYS A 67 -6.67 16.70 22.06
N ASP A 68 -7.16 17.12 20.89
CA ASP A 68 -7.94 16.27 20.00
C ASP A 68 -7.10 15.15 19.39
N VAL A 69 -5.84 15.43 19.05
CA VAL A 69 -4.90 14.41 18.55
C VAL A 69 -4.58 13.38 19.62
N LEU A 70 -4.40 13.83 20.88
CA LEU A 70 -4.18 12.93 22.02
C LEU A 70 -5.41 12.11 22.33
N LEU A 71 -6.61 12.70 22.27
CA LEU A 71 -7.89 11.99 22.44
C LEU A 71 -8.08 10.96 21.31
N GLY A 72 -7.86 11.33 20.06
CA GLY A 72 -7.93 10.42 18.92
C GLY A 72 -6.96 9.26 19.06
N LYS A 73 -5.73 9.52 19.53
CA LYS A 73 -4.78 8.45 19.84
C LYS A 73 -5.32 7.50 20.92
N LYS A 74 -5.90 8.02 21.99
CA LYS A 74 -6.50 7.21 23.05
C LYS A 74 -7.60 6.32 22.50
N ILE A 75 -8.56 6.88 21.75
CA ILE A 75 -9.66 6.14 21.10
C ILE A 75 -9.10 5.05 20.20
N PHE A 76 -8.12 5.37 19.35
CA PHE A 76 -7.48 4.41 18.44
C PHE A 76 -6.92 3.17 19.15
N TYR A 77 -6.38 3.35 20.37
CA TYR A 77 -5.89 2.22 21.17
C TYR A 77 -7.03 1.47 21.87
N GLU A 78 -8.01 2.21 22.42
CA GLU A 78 -9.16 1.61 23.12
C GLU A 78 -10.05 0.81 22.18
N SER A 79 -10.23 1.28 20.95
CA SER A 79 -10.95 0.58 19.87
C SER A 79 -10.13 -0.54 19.22
N LYS A 80 -8.99 -0.95 19.77
CA LYS A 80 -8.14 -2.04 19.28
C LYS A 80 -7.64 -1.89 17.82
N CYS A 81 -7.76 -0.71 17.21
CA CYS A 81 -7.25 -0.47 15.86
C CYS A 81 -5.75 -0.83 15.73
N THR A 82 -5.03 -0.79 16.86
CA THR A 82 -3.60 -1.17 16.95
C THR A 82 -3.33 -2.66 16.77
N SER A 83 -4.35 -3.51 16.72
CA SER A 83 -4.19 -4.95 16.46
C SER A 83 -3.61 -5.21 15.06
N CYS A 84 -4.06 -4.44 14.05
CA CYS A 84 -3.54 -4.46 12.70
C CYS A 84 -2.67 -3.23 12.41
N HIS A 85 -3.09 -2.06 12.85
CA HIS A 85 -2.34 -0.82 12.70
C HIS A 85 -1.29 -0.64 13.80
N THR A 86 -0.30 -1.56 13.85
CA THR A 86 0.80 -1.52 14.82
C THR A 86 1.54 -0.18 14.76
N PRO A 87 1.59 0.59 15.88
CA PRO A 87 1.97 2.00 15.82
C PRO A 87 3.42 2.27 15.45
N LYS A 88 4.36 1.43 15.91
CA LYS A 88 5.79 1.74 15.80
C LYS A 88 6.67 0.52 15.63
N TYR A 89 7.79 0.71 14.95
CA TYR A 89 8.88 -0.25 14.85
C TYR A 89 10.23 0.45 14.98
N VAL A 90 11.26 -0.32 15.29
CA VAL A 90 12.65 0.07 15.10
C VAL A 90 13.17 -0.70 13.89
N THR A 91 13.70 0.00 12.89
CA THR A 91 14.23 -0.63 11.68
C THR A 91 15.44 -1.51 11.99
N SER A 92 15.64 -2.55 11.17
CA SER A 92 16.66 -3.57 11.38
C SER A 92 18.09 -2.98 11.37
N LYS A 93 18.95 -3.52 12.23
CA LYS A 93 20.42 -3.31 12.16
C LYS A 93 21.03 -3.78 10.85
N ASN A 94 20.36 -4.71 10.16
CA ASN A 94 20.78 -5.29 8.88
C ASN A 94 20.16 -4.56 7.67
N ALA A 95 19.55 -3.38 7.85
CA ALA A 95 19.05 -2.60 6.74
C ALA A 95 20.19 -2.31 5.73
N LYS A 96 19.85 -2.34 4.44
CA LYS A 96 20.81 -2.24 3.33
C LYS A 96 21.68 -0.97 3.39
N HIS A 97 21.09 0.13 3.86
CA HIS A 97 21.75 1.44 3.95
C HIS A 97 21.84 1.88 5.39
N ASP A 98 22.95 2.50 5.79
CA ASP A 98 23.20 2.90 7.19
C ASP A 98 22.18 3.90 7.71
N PHE A 99 21.71 4.82 6.85
CA PHE A 99 20.67 5.79 7.22
C PHE A 99 19.30 5.16 7.50
N LEU A 100 19.09 3.90 7.13
CA LEU A 100 17.87 3.14 7.43
C LEU A 100 17.98 2.30 8.71
N LYS A 101 19.16 2.18 9.31
CA LYS A 101 19.38 1.34 10.49
C LYS A 101 18.92 2.03 11.77
N TYR A 102 18.32 1.26 12.67
CA TYR A 102 17.93 1.70 14.01
C TYR A 102 17.00 2.93 14.04
N GLN A 103 16.23 3.16 13.00
CA GLN A 103 15.27 4.27 12.95
C GLN A 103 13.98 3.89 13.68
N LEU A 104 13.56 4.71 14.64
CA LEU A 104 12.23 4.59 15.21
C LEU A 104 11.22 5.20 14.24
N ILE A 105 10.34 4.37 13.70
CA ILE A 105 9.33 4.77 12.74
C ILE A 105 7.92 4.51 13.28
N TRP A 106 6.94 5.26 12.77
CA TRP A 106 5.55 5.21 13.20
C TRP A 106 4.61 4.97 12.01
N PRO A 107 4.66 3.78 11.39
CA PRO A 107 3.92 3.51 10.16
C PRO A 107 2.43 3.21 10.43
N TYR A 108 2.06 2.77 11.62
CA TYR A 108 0.70 2.32 11.93
C TYR A 108 0.22 1.23 10.97
N THR A 109 0.97 0.14 10.89
CA THR A 109 0.67 -1.06 10.11
C THR A 109 1.47 -2.24 10.66
N ASP A 110 0.96 -3.44 10.52
CA ASP A 110 1.68 -4.70 10.75
C ASP A 110 2.25 -5.27 9.44
N LEU A 111 1.88 -4.70 8.28
CA LEU A 111 2.23 -5.14 6.93
C LEU A 111 1.67 -6.52 6.56
N LEU A 112 0.72 -7.05 7.33
CA LEU A 112 0.08 -8.34 7.09
C LEU A 112 -1.20 -8.20 6.27
N LEU A 113 -1.67 -9.33 5.74
CA LEU A 113 -2.97 -9.47 5.09
C LEU A 113 -4.02 -9.84 6.13
N HIS A 114 -5.20 -9.25 6.03
CA HIS A 114 -6.35 -9.52 6.89
C HIS A 114 -7.60 -9.69 6.05
N ASP A 115 -8.44 -10.64 6.42
CA ASP A 115 -9.78 -10.82 5.84
C ASP A 115 -10.68 -9.65 6.27
N MET A 116 -10.97 -8.76 5.34
CA MET A 116 -11.78 -7.57 5.59
C MET A 116 -13.27 -7.78 5.30
N GLY A 117 -13.69 -9.04 5.11
CA GLY A 117 -15.08 -9.43 4.87
C GLY A 117 -15.53 -9.26 3.43
N ASP A 118 -16.72 -9.79 3.15
CA ASP A 118 -17.28 -9.86 1.80
C ASP A 118 -17.67 -8.49 1.21
N GLU A 119 -17.89 -7.49 2.06
CA GLU A 119 -18.26 -6.14 1.64
C GLU A 119 -17.09 -5.36 1.04
N LEU A 120 -15.86 -5.65 1.51
CA LEU A 120 -14.63 -5.09 0.96
C LEU A 120 -13.95 -6.03 -0.04
N ALA A 121 -14.56 -7.17 -0.34
CA ALA A 121 -14.01 -8.13 -1.28
C ALA A 121 -14.01 -7.60 -2.71
N ASP A 122 -12.97 -7.95 -3.47
CA ASP A 122 -13.00 -7.85 -4.93
C ASP A 122 -13.92 -8.92 -5.51
N LYS A 123 -14.58 -8.56 -6.59
CA LYS A 123 -15.53 -9.46 -7.29
C LYS A 123 -15.21 -9.50 -8.77
N ASP A 124 -15.38 -10.68 -9.37
CA ASP A 124 -15.34 -10.84 -10.82
C ASP A 124 -16.60 -10.22 -11.49
N ILE A 125 -16.62 -10.22 -12.81
CA ILE A 125 -17.75 -9.68 -13.59
C ILE A 125 -19.09 -10.40 -13.31
N ASN A 126 -19.07 -11.61 -12.75
CA ASN A 126 -20.25 -12.38 -12.37
C ASN A 126 -20.65 -12.16 -10.90
N GLY A 127 -19.89 -11.32 -10.16
CA GLY A 127 -20.13 -11.03 -8.76
C GLY A 127 -19.53 -12.05 -7.78
N ASN A 128 -18.73 -13.02 -8.26
CA ASN A 128 -18.04 -13.97 -7.37
C ASN A 128 -16.86 -13.29 -6.70
N ILE A 129 -16.68 -13.56 -5.40
CA ILE A 129 -15.54 -13.06 -4.62
C ILE A 129 -14.26 -13.67 -5.15
N THR A 130 -13.29 -12.81 -5.49
CA THR A 130 -11.97 -13.19 -5.99
C THR A 130 -10.87 -12.98 -4.95
N ASN A 131 -10.99 -11.94 -4.12
CA ASN A 131 -10.08 -11.65 -3.01
C ASN A 131 -10.80 -10.84 -1.93
N LYS A 132 -10.53 -11.12 -0.66
CA LYS A 132 -11.01 -10.36 0.49
C LYS A 132 -9.93 -10.09 1.54
N GLU A 133 -8.73 -10.55 1.28
CA GLU A 133 -7.57 -10.31 2.12
C GLU A 133 -6.79 -9.09 1.64
N TRP A 134 -6.67 -8.08 2.49
CA TRP A 134 -6.00 -6.83 2.18
C TRP A 134 -4.86 -6.55 3.15
N LYS A 135 -3.73 -6.12 2.60
CA LYS A 135 -2.60 -5.69 3.42
C LYS A 135 -2.96 -4.41 4.17
N THR A 136 -2.71 -4.40 5.48
CA THR A 136 -2.82 -3.20 6.29
C THR A 136 -1.94 -2.08 5.74
N PRO A 137 -2.50 -0.99 5.19
CA PRO A 137 -1.69 0.10 4.65
C PRO A 137 -1.07 0.92 5.79
N PRO A 138 0.13 1.49 5.60
CA PRO A 138 0.67 2.49 6.51
C PRO A 138 -0.24 3.72 6.60
N LEU A 139 -0.51 4.19 7.83
CA LEU A 139 -1.33 5.39 8.04
C LEU A 139 -0.51 6.68 8.16
N TRP A 140 0.81 6.60 8.11
CA TRP A 140 1.65 7.81 8.11
C TRP A 140 1.36 8.68 6.88
N GLY A 141 1.25 9.98 7.08
CA GLY A 141 0.94 10.92 6.00
C GLY A 141 -0.52 10.94 5.53
N LEU A 142 -1.38 10.04 6.02
CA LEU A 142 -2.78 9.95 5.59
C LEU A 142 -3.52 11.30 5.71
N GLY A 143 -3.22 12.07 6.75
CA GLY A 143 -3.81 13.40 6.95
C GLY A 143 -3.47 14.43 5.88
N TYR A 144 -2.45 14.18 5.04
CA TYR A 144 -2.09 15.04 3.91
C TYR A 144 -2.76 14.65 2.59
N ALA A 145 -3.44 13.50 2.54
CA ALA A 145 -3.99 12.97 1.29
C ALA A 145 -4.86 14.01 0.53
N LYS A 146 -5.75 14.69 1.23
CA LYS A 146 -6.61 15.73 0.64
C LYS A 146 -5.88 17.04 0.31
N GLU A 147 -4.77 17.33 0.97
CA GLU A 147 -3.93 18.50 0.66
C GLU A 147 -3.13 18.26 -0.64
N VAL A 148 -2.66 17.03 -0.85
CA VAL A 148 -1.93 16.63 -2.06
C VAL A 148 -2.89 16.46 -3.24
N ASN A 149 -4.04 15.83 -3.02
CA ASN A 149 -5.07 15.64 -4.02
C ASN A 149 -6.45 15.82 -3.38
N SER A 150 -7.14 16.90 -3.71
CA SER A 150 -8.49 17.20 -3.19
C SER A 150 -9.52 16.09 -3.46
N ARG A 151 -9.28 15.26 -4.48
CA ARG A 151 -10.10 14.10 -4.85
C ARG A 151 -9.62 12.79 -4.25
N ALA A 152 -8.62 12.81 -3.35
CA ALA A 152 -8.11 11.59 -2.71
C ALA A 152 -9.24 10.79 -2.07
N THR A 153 -9.23 9.51 -2.31
CA THR A 153 -10.14 8.50 -1.75
C THR A 153 -9.34 7.50 -0.94
N PHE A 154 -10.02 6.64 -0.20
CA PHE A 154 -9.43 5.70 0.75
C PHE A 154 -9.93 4.28 0.46
N LEU A 155 -9.31 3.28 1.09
CA LEU A 155 -9.42 1.85 0.83
C LEU A 155 -8.74 1.46 -0.49
N HIS A 156 -8.61 0.16 -0.75
CA HIS A 156 -7.87 -0.38 -1.90
C HIS A 156 -8.48 0.03 -3.26
N ASP A 157 -9.80 0.22 -3.30
CA ASP A 157 -10.56 0.54 -4.51
C ASP A 157 -11.06 2.01 -4.55
N GLY A 158 -10.73 2.80 -3.54
CA GLY A 158 -11.09 4.21 -3.47
C GLY A 158 -12.57 4.49 -3.19
N ARG A 159 -13.35 3.52 -2.73
CA ARG A 159 -14.79 3.70 -2.46
C ARG A 159 -15.08 4.69 -1.34
N ALA A 160 -14.23 4.76 -0.34
CA ALA A 160 -14.39 5.70 0.77
C ALA A 160 -13.88 7.10 0.39
N LYS A 161 -14.72 8.10 0.53
CA LYS A 161 -14.39 9.52 0.23
C LYS A 161 -13.83 10.26 1.44
N THR A 162 -14.02 9.70 2.63
CA THR A 162 -13.55 10.25 3.90
C THR A 162 -12.88 9.18 4.74
N ILE A 163 -12.07 9.60 5.72
CA ILE A 163 -11.47 8.68 6.69
C ILE A 163 -12.57 8.00 7.52
N LEU A 164 -13.63 8.72 7.87
CA LEU A 164 -14.76 8.15 8.62
C LEU A 164 -15.44 7.04 7.81
N GLU A 165 -15.72 7.26 6.53
CA GLU A 165 -16.26 6.22 5.66
C GLU A 165 -15.32 5.01 5.58
N ALA A 166 -14.00 5.24 5.47
CA ALA A 166 -13.03 4.15 5.46
C ALA A 166 -13.09 3.33 6.76
N VAL A 167 -13.19 3.99 7.92
CA VAL A 167 -13.37 3.30 9.21
C VAL A 167 -14.66 2.49 9.22
N MET A 168 -15.77 3.06 8.77
CA MET A 168 -17.09 2.38 8.76
C MET A 168 -17.16 1.17 7.80
N TRP A 169 -16.26 1.10 6.82
CA TRP A 169 -16.15 -0.06 5.91
C TRP A 169 -15.35 -1.22 6.51
N HIS A 170 -14.68 -1.05 7.65
CA HIS A 170 -13.95 -2.14 8.28
C HIS A 170 -14.91 -3.23 8.71
N SER A 171 -14.66 -4.46 8.28
CA SER A 171 -15.46 -5.65 8.60
C SER A 171 -14.55 -6.88 8.72
N GLY A 172 -15.09 -8.09 8.65
CA GLY A 172 -14.29 -9.30 8.81
C GLY A 172 -13.52 -9.32 10.15
N GLU A 173 -12.21 -9.49 10.09
CA GLU A 173 -11.33 -9.49 11.27
C GLU A 173 -11.33 -8.14 12.02
N ALA A 174 -11.59 -7.04 11.33
CA ALA A 174 -11.60 -5.71 11.94
C ALA A 174 -12.94 -5.34 12.60
N LYS A 175 -13.97 -6.18 12.51
CA LYS A 175 -15.32 -5.88 13.00
C LYS A 175 -15.40 -5.55 14.49
N GLU A 176 -14.54 -6.17 15.30
CA GLU A 176 -14.50 -5.91 16.75
C GLU A 176 -13.90 -4.54 17.12
N SER A 177 -13.34 -3.83 16.15
CA SER A 177 -12.70 -2.51 16.34
C SER A 177 -13.64 -1.34 16.00
N LEU A 178 -14.86 -1.64 15.57
CA LEU A 178 -15.96 -0.69 15.31
C LEU A 178 -16.85 -0.59 16.54
#